data_8b465d12f2393c73964667eb30fa81a6
#
_entry.id   8b465d12f2393c73964667eb30fa81a6
#
_cell.length_a   1.000
_cell.length_b   1.000
_cell.length_c   1.000
_cell.angle_alpha   90.00
_cell.angle_beta   90.00
_cell.angle_gamma   90.00
#
_symmetry.space_group_name_H-M   'P 1'
#
loop_
_entity.id
_entity.type
_entity.pdbx_description
1 polymer ?
#
loop_
_entity_poly.entity_id
_entity_poly.type
_entity_poly.pdbx_seq_one_letter_code
_entity_poly.pdbx_strand_id
1 'polypeptide(L)'
;MQISIHTPKLRIGKYSVDFFPYWIGLLILGILFGLVGAFFVFRDGLQVTGLSNQVPWGLWISIDLSSIALGGCAFVFGAIIYLLQIKRFEAIGKLAVLLGFLGYSTAGMVLLMDLGQPLRFWHPIVYWQPHSLLWEITMCVVLYLTVLLAELIPVVTEHPNFSNHPLQDRFPVLKALARFAKTLSVWLHKAGPALAIIGMTLSLLHQASLGATYSVLYGRGVWFNQSAPTQFVFSAMSGGISLLFIMSVFIFRVMRRGLVSDEALYDVARLAGAATLLL
;
A
#
# COMPACT_ATOMS: atom_id res chain seq x y z
N MET A 1 -10.94 -22.99 14.02
CA MET A 1 -9.51 -23.24 13.71
C MET A 1 -8.72 -22.16 14.44
N GLN A 2 -8.08 -22.53 15.57
CA GLN A 2 -7.21 -21.60 16.30
C GLN A 2 -6.03 -21.27 15.39
N ILE A 3 -5.83 -19.99 15.13
CA ILE A 3 -4.67 -19.50 14.40
C ILE A 3 -3.47 -19.66 15.32
N SER A 4 -2.78 -20.80 15.27
CA SER A 4 -1.47 -20.91 15.89
C SER A 4 -0.47 -20.17 14.99
N ILE A 5 -0.13 -18.96 15.37
CA ILE A 5 0.99 -18.26 14.76
C ILE A 5 2.24 -18.98 15.25
N HIS A 6 2.88 -19.76 14.38
CA HIS A 6 4.18 -20.32 14.67
C HIS A 6 5.20 -19.17 14.60
N THR A 7 5.43 -18.53 15.74
CA THR A 7 6.47 -17.52 15.87
C THR A 7 7.85 -18.19 15.80
N PRO A 8 8.80 -17.63 15.05
CA PRO A 8 10.16 -18.16 15.01
C PRO A 8 10.80 -18.04 16.41
N LYS A 9 11.08 -19.20 17.02
CA LYS A 9 11.78 -19.27 18.32
C LYS A 9 13.28 -19.37 18.07
N LEU A 10 14.05 -18.41 18.59
CA LEU A 10 15.50 -18.52 18.60
C LEU A 10 15.90 -19.40 19.79
N ARG A 11 16.62 -20.47 19.53
CA ARG A 11 17.24 -21.29 20.59
C ARG A 11 18.63 -20.73 20.93
N ILE A 12 18.74 -20.16 22.13
CA ILE A 12 20.02 -19.73 22.68
C ILE A 12 20.36 -20.67 23.84
N GLY A 13 21.16 -21.69 23.56
CA GLY A 13 21.49 -22.74 24.54
C GLY A 13 20.23 -23.55 24.94
N LYS A 14 19.93 -23.58 26.26
CA LYS A 14 18.76 -24.29 26.83
C LYS A 14 17.45 -23.48 26.75
N TYR A 15 17.51 -22.19 26.38
CA TYR A 15 16.36 -21.28 26.37
C TYR A 15 15.81 -21.09 24.97
N SER A 16 14.48 -21.14 24.83
CA SER A 16 13.80 -20.76 23.60
C SER A 16 13.14 -19.40 23.82
N VAL A 17 13.62 -18.37 23.13
CA VAL A 17 13.08 -17.01 23.21
C VAL A 17 12.14 -16.79 22.03
N ASP A 18 10.90 -16.37 22.33
CA ASP A 18 9.96 -15.93 21.32
C ASP A 18 10.21 -14.45 21.00
N PHE A 19 10.65 -14.16 19.79
CA PHE A 19 10.97 -12.80 19.36
C PHE A 19 9.74 -11.95 19.03
N PHE A 20 8.59 -12.57 18.81
CA PHE A 20 7.40 -11.88 18.34
C PHE A 20 6.91 -10.77 19.29
N PRO A 21 6.78 -10.99 20.62
CA PRO A 21 6.36 -9.93 21.53
C PRO A 21 7.34 -8.76 21.60
N TYR A 22 8.64 -9.02 21.51
CA TYR A 22 9.66 -7.95 21.49
C TYR A 22 9.58 -7.13 20.21
N TRP A 23 9.35 -7.80 19.07
CA TRP A 23 9.15 -7.13 17.79
C TRP A 23 7.90 -6.24 17.80
N ILE A 24 6.78 -6.75 18.32
CA ILE A 24 5.56 -5.95 18.49
C ILE A 24 5.79 -4.78 19.44
N GLY A 25 6.49 -4.99 20.55
CA GLY A 25 6.86 -3.93 21.49
C GLY A 25 7.68 -2.82 20.83
N LEU A 26 8.66 -3.19 20.00
CA LEU A 26 9.47 -2.24 19.23
C LEU A 26 8.63 -1.43 18.22
N LEU A 27 7.71 -2.10 17.52
CA LEU A 27 6.80 -1.43 16.58
C LEU A 27 5.87 -0.44 17.30
N ILE A 28 5.30 -0.83 18.43
CA ILE A 28 4.45 0.05 19.26
C ILE A 28 5.26 1.25 19.73
N LEU A 29 6.47 1.04 20.22
CA LEU A 29 7.36 2.12 20.66
C LEU A 29 7.66 3.09 19.49
N GLY A 30 7.95 2.55 18.30
CA GLY A 30 8.16 3.35 17.09
C GLY A 30 6.92 4.18 16.72
N ILE A 31 5.73 3.59 16.78
CA ILE A 31 4.46 4.30 16.54
C ILE A 31 4.27 5.43 17.56
N LEU A 32 4.47 5.17 18.85
CA LEU A 32 4.34 6.17 19.90
C LEU A 32 5.31 7.34 19.70
N PHE A 33 6.56 7.04 19.35
CA PHE A 33 7.56 8.05 19.02
C PHE A 33 7.15 8.87 17.79
N GLY A 34 6.65 8.21 16.73
CA GLY A 34 6.13 8.86 15.54
C GLY A 34 4.94 9.77 15.83
N LEU A 35 4.01 9.34 16.71
CA LEU A 35 2.88 10.17 17.14
C LEU A 35 3.30 11.43 17.89
N VAL A 36 4.36 11.36 18.69
CA VAL A 36 4.93 12.56 19.35
C VAL A 36 5.47 13.54 18.29
N GLY A 37 6.23 13.05 17.30
CA GLY A 37 6.69 13.88 16.19
C GLY A 37 5.54 14.49 15.40
N ALA A 38 4.52 13.68 15.08
CA ALA A 38 3.30 14.13 14.41
C ALA A 38 2.61 15.27 15.19
N PHE A 39 2.46 15.12 16.50
CA PHE A 39 1.87 16.14 17.35
C PHE A 39 2.56 17.51 17.19
N PHE A 40 3.88 17.54 17.21
CA PHE A 40 4.63 18.80 17.03
C PHE A 40 4.45 19.38 15.61
N VAL A 41 4.49 18.56 14.58
CA VAL A 41 4.26 18.99 13.19
C VAL A 41 2.83 19.53 13.01
N PHE A 42 1.82 18.88 13.58
CA PHE A 42 0.44 19.35 13.50
C PHE A 42 0.22 20.65 14.28
N ARG A 43 0.93 20.86 15.40
CA ARG A 43 0.81 22.06 16.24
C ARG A 43 1.59 23.24 15.67
N ASP A 44 2.84 23.02 15.28
CA ASP A 44 3.80 24.08 14.99
C ASP A 44 4.15 24.17 13.50
N GLY A 45 3.69 23.22 12.67
CA GLY A 45 4.00 23.15 11.24
C GLY A 45 5.40 22.59 10.97
N LEU A 46 5.85 22.70 9.71
CA LEU A 46 7.14 22.13 9.27
C LEU A 46 8.37 22.86 9.85
N GLN A 47 8.21 23.99 10.50
CA GLN A 47 9.32 24.73 11.12
C GLN A 47 10.04 23.96 12.25
N VAL A 48 9.38 22.94 12.83
CA VAL A 48 9.99 22.09 13.87
C VAL A 48 10.82 20.95 13.26
N THR A 49 10.88 20.87 11.93
CA THR A 49 11.64 19.87 11.21
C THR A 49 13.01 20.41 10.78
N GLY A 50 13.89 19.53 10.29
CA GLY A 50 15.17 19.94 9.70
C GLY A 50 15.07 20.39 8.24
N LEU A 51 13.89 20.65 7.71
CA LEU A 51 13.69 21.10 6.34
C LEU A 51 14.22 22.52 6.15
N SER A 52 14.89 22.75 5.03
CA SER A 52 15.48 24.05 4.66
C SER A 52 15.53 24.18 3.13
N ASN A 53 15.92 25.36 2.63
CA ASN A 53 16.12 25.54 1.18
C ASN A 53 17.23 24.62 0.62
N GLN A 54 18.21 24.21 1.45
CA GLN A 54 19.26 23.26 1.07
C GLN A 54 18.77 21.81 1.15
N VAL A 55 17.92 21.49 2.13
CA VAL A 55 17.33 20.17 2.35
C VAL A 55 15.81 20.30 2.27
N PRO A 56 15.24 20.45 1.04
CA PRO A 56 13.80 20.75 0.87
C PRO A 56 12.90 19.54 1.13
N TRP A 57 13.46 18.33 1.12
CA TRP A 57 12.71 17.09 1.30
C TRP A 57 13.24 16.28 2.46
N GLY A 58 12.33 15.87 3.34
CA GLY A 58 12.63 15.04 4.49
C GLY A 58 12.50 13.53 4.19
N LEU A 59 12.65 12.73 5.24
CA LEU A 59 12.50 11.27 5.19
C LEU A 59 11.11 10.85 4.69
N TRP A 60 10.08 11.64 4.98
CA TRP A 60 8.71 11.33 4.55
C TRP A 60 8.53 11.25 3.04
N ILE A 61 9.18 12.10 2.26
CA ILE A 61 9.13 11.97 0.79
C ILE A 61 9.75 10.65 0.33
N SER A 62 10.84 10.21 0.95
CA SER A 62 11.43 8.89 0.63
C SER A 62 10.48 7.75 0.99
N ILE A 63 9.80 7.84 2.15
CA ILE A 63 8.81 6.83 2.58
C ILE A 63 7.59 6.87 1.67
N ASP A 64 7.10 8.07 1.32
CA ASP A 64 5.97 8.26 0.42
C ASP A 64 6.21 7.60 -0.94
N LEU A 65 7.27 8.00 -1.64
CA LEU A 65 7.63 7.46 -2.95
C LEU A 65 7.84 5.94 -2.92
N SER A 66 8.52 5.44 -1.87
CA SER A 66 8.74 3.99 -1.71
C SER A 66 7.44 3.25 -1.45
N SER A 67 6.57 3.77 -0.59
CA SER A 67 5.29 3.14 -0.23
C SER A 67 4.34 3.09 -1.42
N ILE A 68 4.28 4.14 -2.23
CA ILE A 68 3.50 4.20 -3.46
C ILE A 68 4.03 3.20 -4.49
N ALA A 69 5.35 3.17 -4.70
CA ALA A 69 5.98 2.24 -5.63
C ALA A 69 5.72 0.78 -5.22
N LEU A 70 5.93 0.46 -3.95
CA LEU A 70 5.69 -0.89 -3.42
C LEU A 70 4.21 -1.28 -3.47
N GLY A 71 3.30 -0.31 -3.33
CA GLY A 71 1.86 -0.49 -3.52
C GLY A 71 1.44 -0.75 -4.97
N GLY A 72 2.33 -0.52 -5.94
CA GLY A 72 2.08 -0.72 -7.37
C GLY A 72 1.76 -2.16 -7.78
N CYS A 73 2.06 -3.17 -6.95
CA CYS A 73 1.67 -4.55 -7.22
C CYS A 73 0.16 -4.74 -7.41
N ALA A 74 -0.68 -3.96 -6.73
CA ALA A 74 -2.13 -4.11 -6.78
C ALA A 74 -2.67 -3.86 -8.21
N PHE A 75 -2.26 -2.79 -8.88
CA PHE A 75 -2.74 -2.52 -10.24
C PHE A 75 -2.21 -3.53 -11.26
N VAL A 76 -0.95 -4.00 -11.11
CA VAL A 76 -0.38 -5.01 -12.00
C VAL A 76 -1.16 -6.32 -11.91
N PHE A 77 -1.40 -6.81 -10.69
CA PHE A 77 -2.14 -8.07 -10.51
C PHE A 77 -3.63 -7.91 -10.75
N GLY A 78 -4.20 -6.74 -10.51
CA GLY A 78 -5.56 -6.41 -10.97
C GLY A 78 -5.69 -6.57 -12.49
N ALA A 79 -4.76 -6.01 -13.26
CA ALA A 79 -4.73 -6.17 -14.71
C ALA A 79 -4.56 -7.64 -15.14
N ILE A 80 -3.61 -8.37 -14.53
CA ILE A 80 -3.35 -9.78 -14.85
C ILE A 80 -4.59 -10.65 -14.59
N ILE A 81 -5.28 -10.45 -13.48
CA ILE A 81 -6.40 -11.29 -13.06
C ILE A 81 -7.67 -10.94 -13.84
N TYR A 82 -8.00 -9.66 -13.94
CA TYR A 82 -9.29 -9.23 -14.48
C TYR A 82 -9.26 -8.92 -15.98
N LEU A 83 -8.15 -8.37 -16.52
CA LEU A 83 -8.05 -8.06 -17.95
C LEU A 83 -7.48 -9.24 -18.74
N LEU A 84 -6.39 -9.87 -18.25
CA LEU A 84 -5.81 -11.05 -18.91
C LEU A 84 -6.48 -12.37 -18.48
N GLN A 85 -7.37 -12.32 -17.47
CA GLN A 85 -8.15 -13.46 -16.96
C GLN A 85 -7.31 -14.67 -16.49
N ILE A 86 -6.12 -14.39 -15.96
CA ILE A 86 -5.20 -15.45 -15.50
C ILE A 86 -5.53 -15.77 -14.04
N LYS A 87 -6.54 -16.62 -13.83
CA LYS A 87 -7.13 -16.96 -12.52
C LYS A 87 -6.15 -17.60 -11.53
N ARG A 88 -5.06 -18.22 -11.98
CA ARG A 88 -4.05 -18.84 -11.10
C ARG A 88 -3.39 -17.85 -10.13
N PHE A 89 -3.45 -16.55 -10.43
CA PHE A 89 -2.92 -15.49 -9.57
C PHE A 89 -3.94 -14.91 -8.59
N GLU A 90 -5.15 -15.43 -8.50
CA GLU A 90 -6.22 -14.86 -7.66
C GLU A 90 -5.83 -14.79 -6.17
N ALA A 91 -5.18 -15.84 -5.63
CA ALA A 91 -4.70 -15.83 -4.25
C ALA A 91 -3.61 -14.78 -4.01
N ILE A 92 -2.74 -14.59 -4.99
CA ILE A 92 -1.67 -13.57 -4.98
C ILE A 92 -2.29 -12.17 -5.14
N GLY A 93 -3.32 -12.03 -5.97
CA GLY A 93 -4.05 -10.78 -6.13
C GLY A 93 -4.65 -10.26 -4.83
N LYS A 94 -5.21 -11.13 -3.99
CA LYS A 94 -5.71 -10.76 -2.66
C LYS A 94 -4.59 -10.17 -1.78
N LEU A 95 -3.40 -10.74 -1.83
CA LEU A 95 -2.23 -10.20 -1.13
C LEU A 95 -1.76 -8.88 -1.76
N ALA A 96 -1.79 -8.78 -3.09
CA ALA A 96 -1.43 -7.56 -3.80
C ALA A 96 -2.34 -6.38 -3.42
N VAL A 97 -3.67 -6.59 -3.35
CA VAL A 97 -4.64 -5.58 -2.89
C VAL A 97 -4.33 -5.14 -1.45
N LEU A 98 -4.04 -6.08 -0.55
CA LEU A 98 -3.66 -5.74 0.83
C LEU A 98 -2.38 -4.90 0.88
N LEU A 99 -1.34 -5.28 0.14
CA LEU A 99 -0.08 -4.54 0.09
C LEU A 99 -0.27 -3.16 -0.57
N GLY A 100 -1.08 -3.08 -1.62
CA GLY A 100 -1.45 -1.82 -2.26
C GLY A 100 -2.15 -0.88 -1.29
N PHE A 101 -3.15 -1.39 -0.57
CA PHE A 101 -3.87 -0.62 0.44
C PHE A 101 -2.94 -0.13 1.56
N LEU A 102 -2.07 -0.98 2.09
CA LEU A 102 -1.10 -0.60 3.12
C LEU A 102 -0.09 0.44 2.60
N GLY A 103 0.43 0.26 1.39
CA GLY A 103 1.36 1.19 0.75
C GLY A 103 0.75 2.58 0.58
N TYR A 104 -0.41 2.67 -0.07
CA TYR A 104 -1.08 3.96 -0.29
C TYR A 104 -1.62 4.59 0.99
N SER A 105 -2.03 3.80 1.98
CA SER A 105 -2.41 4.33 3.30
C SER A 105 -1.21 4.92 4.02
N THR A 106 -0.05 4.26 3.96
CA THR A 106 1.21 4.78 4.52
C THR A 106 1.62 6.08 3.84
N ALA A 107 1.59 6.11 2.51
CA ALA A 107 1.87 7.30 1.73
C ALA A 107 0.94 8.47 2.11
N GLY A 108 -0.38 8.23 2.18
CA GLY A 108 -1.35 9.24 2.57
C GLY A 108 -1.11 9.79 3.99
N MET A 109 -0.76 8.92 4.95
CA MET A 109 -0.42 9.35 6.31
C MET A 109 0.85 10.21 6.35
N VAL A 110 1.85 9.82 5.58
CA VAL A 110 3.13 10.54 5.50
C VAL A 110 2.96 11.89 4.79
N LEU A 111 2.18 11.94 3.71
CA LEU A 111 1.83 13.19 3.02
C LEU A 111 1.11 14.18 3.93
N LEU A 112 0.23 13.73 4.83
CA LEU A 112 -0.39 14.60 5.84
C LEU A 112 0.64 15.32 6.70
N MET A 113 1.77 14.68 6.99
CA MET A 113 2.86 15.28 7.76
C MET A 113 3.64 16.33 6.95
N ASP A 114 3.71 16.17 5.61
CA ASP A 114 4.49 17.03 4.72
C ASP A 114 3.69 18.24 4.18
N LEU A 115 2.38 18.26 4.37
CA LEU A 115 1.51 19.33 3.84
C LEU A 115 1.76 20.73 4.46
N GLY A 116 2.50 20.83 5.55
CA GLY A 116 2.70 22.10 6.28
C GLY A 116 1.44 22.65 6.96
N GLN A 117 0.26 22.39 6.38
CA GLN A 117 -1.04 22.69 6.99
C GLN A 117 -1.96 21.46 6.90
N PRO A 118 -1.70 20.44 7.69
CA PRO A 118 -2.36 19.13 7.55
C PRO A 118 -3.87 19.17 7.71
N LEU A 119 -4.42 20.10 8.49
CA LEU A 119 -5.87 20.29 8.66
C LEU A 119 -6.57 20.80 7.39
N ARG A 120 -5.82 21.17 6.34
CA ARG A 120 -6.34 21.58 5.03
C ARG A 120 -6.25 20.49 3.97
N PHE A 121 -6.00 19.25 4.34
CA PHE A 121 -5.89 18.13 3.40
C PHE A 121 -7.11 17.94 2.49
N TRP A 122 -8.28 18.39 2.91
CA TRP A 122 -9.53 18.34 2.15
C TRP A 122 -9.66 19.41 1.06
N HIS A 123 -8.83 20.46 1.08
CA HIS A 123 -8.90 21.57 0.11
C HIS A 123 -8.88 21.12 -1.35
N PRO A 124 -8.03 20.16 -1.79
CA PRO A 124 -8.03 19.69 -3.18
C PRO A 124 -9.36 19.10 -3.65
N ILE A 125 -10.17 18.57 -2.72
CA ILE A 125 -11.48 17.99 -3.04
C ILE A 125 -12.50 19.10 -3.35
N VAL A 126 -12.38 20.25 -2.70
CA VAL A 126 -13.32 21.38 -2.83
C VAL A 126 -12.83 22.41 -3.86
N TYR A 127 -11.54 22.73 -3.82
CA TYR A 127 -10.92 23.73 -4.69
C TYR A 127 -10.20 23.06 -5.84
N TRP A 128 -10.89 22.86 -6.94
CA TRP A 128 -10.38 22.14 -8.10
C TRP A 128 -9.33 22.95 -8.85
N GLN A 129 -8.17 22.33 -9.09
CA GLN A 129 -7.03 22.91 -9.81
C GLN A 129 -6.49 21.92 -10.86
N PRO A 130 -7.27 21.56 -11.90
CA PRO A 130 -6.92 20.49 -12.83
C PRO A 130 -5.63 20.76 -13.64
N HIS A 131 -5.10 21.98 -13.62
CA HIS A 131 -3.82 22.32 -14.24
C HIS A 131 -2.62 22.15 -13.28
N SER A 132 -2.84 21.76 -12.03
CA SER A 132 -1.78 21.52 -11.05
C SER A 132 -1.47 20.03 -10.95
N LEU A 133 -0.22 19.64 -11.23
CA LEU A 133 0.26 18.26 -11.03
C LEU A 133 0.09 17.80 -9.57
N LEU A 134 0.32 18.69 -8.61
CA LEU A 134 0.14 18.35 -7.19
C LEU A 134 -1.32 18.07 -6.83
N TRP A 135 -2.25 18.82 -7.44
CA TRP A 135 -3.67 18.55 -7.28
C TRP A 135 -4.06 17.20 -7.88
N GLU A 136 -3.58 16.92 -9.11
CA GLU A 136 -3.81 15.64 -9.79
C GLU A 136 -3.29 14.47 -8.98
N ILE A 137 -2.06 14.55 -8.46
CA ILE A 137 -1.45 13.55 -7.59
C ILE A 137 -2.33 13.29 -6.36
N THR A 138 -2.76 14.37 -5.68
CA THR A 138 -3.61 14.24 -4.48
C THR A 138 -4.94 13.56 -4.80
N MET A 139 -5.59 13.95 -5.88
CA MET A 139 -6.85 13.33 -6.32
C MET A 139 -6.65 11.86 -6.71
N CYS A 140 -5.56 11.53 -7.38
CA CYS A 140 -5.23 10.14 -7.69
C CYS A 140 -5.02 9.29 -6.42
N VAL A 141 -4.33 9.81 -5.40
CA VAL A 141 -4.17 9.11 -4.11
C VAL A 141 -5.52 8.83 -3.47
N VAL A 142 -6.37 9.86 -3.34
CA VAL A 142 -7.69 9.73 -2.69
C VAL A 142 -8.59 8.75 -3.44
N LEU A 143 -8.67 8.87 -4.77
CA LEU A 143 -9.51 8.01 -5.59
C LEU A 143 -8.98 6.58 -5.63
N TYR A 144 -7.66 6.39 -5.78
CA TYR A 144 -7.09 5.05 -5.83
C TYR A 144 -7.16 4.35 -4.46
N LEU A 145 -6.95 5.07 -3.36
CA LEU A 145 -7.15 4.51 -2.02
C LEU A 145 -8.61 4.07 -1.81
N THR A 146 -9.56 4.83 -2.37
CA THR A 146 -10.98 4.45 -2.34
C THR A 146 -11.24 3.16 -3.14
N VAL A 147 -10.63 3.01 -4.31
CA VAL A 147 -10.69 1.76 -5.10
C VAL A 147 -10.08 0.60 -4.33
N LEU A 148 -8.88 0.76 -3.78
CA LEU A 148 -8.21 -0.28 -2.98
C LEU A 148 -9.03 -0.68 -1.75
N LEU A 149 -9.68 0.27 -1.09
CA LEU A 149 -10.60 -0.02 0.02
C LEU A 149 -11.81 -0.83 -0.47
N ALA A 150 -12.37 -0.48 -1.63
CA ALA A 150 -13.47 -1.23 -2.24
C ALA A 150 -13.04 -2.68 -2.58
N GLU A 151 -11.85 -2.86 -3.14
CA GLU A 151 -11.29 -4.19 -3.44
C GLU A 151 -10.91 -4.98 -2.18
N LEU A 152 -10.54 -4.30 -1.08
CA LEU A 152 -10.19 -4.94 0.19
C LEU A 152 -11.42 -5.51 0.91
N ILE A 153 -12.60 -4.90 0.76
CA ILE A 153 -13.83 -5.35 1.43
C ILE A 153 -14.15 -6.81 1.10
N PRO A 154 -14.21 -7.27 -0.17
CA PRO A 154 -14.37 -8.67 -0.51
C PRO A 154 -13.29 -9.57 0.11
N VAL A 155 -12.03 -9.17 0.02
CA VAL A 155 -10.89 -9.94 0.57
C VAL A 155 -11.06 -10.21 2.06
N VAL A 156 -11.49 -9.21 2.83
CA VAL A 156 -11.70 -9.32 4.28
C VAL A 156 -12.97 -10.10 4.61
N THR A 157 -14.06 -9.83 3.90
CA THR A 157 -15.37 -10.44 4.21
C THR A 157 -15.48 -11.90 3.82
N GLU A 158 -14.70 -12.35 2.83
CA GLU A 158 -14.57 -13.76 2.43
C GLU A 158 -13.76 -14.60 3.42
N HIS A 159 -13.02 -13.96 4.34
CA HIS A 159 -12.24 -14.70 5.31
C HIS A 159 -13.18 -15.47 6.29
N PRO A 160 -12.97 -16.78 6.55
CA PRO A 160 -13.87 -17.60 7.36
C PRO A 160 -14.16 -17.06 8.77
N ASN A 161 -13.19 -16.41 9.38
CA ASN A 161 -13.32 -15.84 10.72
C ASN A 161 -14.08 -14.50 10.75
N PHE A 162 -14.33 -13.87 9.60
CA PHE A 162 -15.00 -12.58 9.56
C PHE A 162 -16.42 -12.66 10.11
N SER A 163 -17.17 -13.70 9.71
CA SER A 163 -18.58 -13.86 10.11
C SER A 163 -18.80 -14.36 11.52
N ASN A 164 -17.82 -15.10 12.06
CA ASN A 164 -17.91 -15.81 13.34
C ASN A 164 -16.99 -15.16 14.39
N HIS A 165 -16.69 -13.87 14.25
CA HIS A 165 -15.84 -13.21 15.21
C HIS A 165 -16.58 -12.91 16.51
N PRO A 166 -16.10 -13.33 17.69
CA PRO A 166 -16.80 -13.23 18.97
C PRO A 166 -17.19 -11.79 19.37
N LEU A 167 -16.48 -10.78 18.85
CA LEU A 167 -16.83 -9.38 19.06
C LEU A 167 -18.16 -8.97 18.39
N GLN A 168 -18.60 -9.66 17.35
CA GLN A 168 -19.88 -9.38 16.69
C GLN A 168 -21.06 -9.80 17.56
N ASP A 169 -20.89 -10.84 18.36
CA ASP A 169 -21.92 -11.27 19.30
C ASP A 169 -22.02 -10.34 20.52
N ARG A 170 -20.89 -9.71 20.87
CA ARG A 170 -20.81 -8.77 21.99
C ARG A 170 -21.33 -7.37 21.65
N PHE A 171 -21.19 -6.94 20.37
CA PHE A 171 -21.56 -5.60 19.92
C PHE A 171 -22.51 -5.66 18.71
N PRO A 172 -23.84 -5.36 18.89
CA PRO A 172 -24.82 -5.39 17.81
C PRO A 172 -24.47 -4.50 16.60
N VAL A 173 -23.81 -3.38 16.84
CA VAL A 173 -23.34 -2.46 15.79
C VAL A 173 -22.31 -3.15 14.88
N LEU A 174 -21.36 -3.89 15.44
CA LEU A 174 -20.37 -4.63 14.66
C LEU A 174 -21.03 -5.72 13.81
N LYS A 175 -22.08 -6.38 14.34
CA LYS A 175 -22.85 -7.36 13.59
C LYS A 175 -23.63 -6.75 12.42
N ALA A 176 -24.17 -5.54 12.61
CA ALA A 176 -24.85 -4.80 11.55
C ALA A 176 -23.85 -4.35 10.46
N LEU A 177 -22.70 -3.81 10.86
CA LEU A 177 -21.61 -3.43 9.94
C LEU A 177 -21.06 -4.62 9.15
N ALA A 178 -20.89 -5.76 9.80
CA ALA A 178 -20.43 -6.99 9.14
C ALA A 178 -21.44 -7.48 8.09
N ARG A 179 -22.73 -7.43 8.39
CA ARG A 179 -23.79 -7.76 7.41
C ARG A 179 -23.80 -6.80 6.23
N PHE A 180 -23.69 -5.48 6.50
CA PHE A 180 -23.59 -4.47 5.46
C PHE A 180 -22.37 -4.71 4.58
N ALA A 181 -21.18 -4.91 5.18
CA ALA A 181 -19.95 -5.20 4.46
C ALA A 181 -20.07 -6.45 3.56
N LYS A 182 -20.74 -7.52 4.04
CA LYS A 182 -21.00 -8.70 3.22
C LYS A 182 -21.93 -8.42 2.04
N THR A 183 -22.99 -7.68 2.24
CA THR A 183 -23.90 -7.30 1.14
C THR A 183 -23.16 -6.46 0.10
N LEU A 184 -22.37 -5.49 0.56
CA LEU A 184 -21.54 -4.64 -0.29
C LEU A 184 -20.49 -5.46 -1.05
N SER A 185 -19.85 -6.43 -0.39
CA SER A 185 -18.87 -7.34 -0.99
C SER A 185 -19.39 -8.05 -2.24
N VAL A 186 -20.65 -8.49 -2.24
CA VAL A 186 -21.27 -9.15 -3.43
C VAL A 186 -21.32 -8.21 -4.64
N TRP A 187 -21.64 -6.94 -4.40
CA TRP A 187 -21.66 -5.92 -5.46
C TRP A 187 -20.25 -5.57 -5.93
N LEU A 188 -19.33 -5.38 -5.00
CA LEU A 188 -17.94 -5.05 -5.30
C LEU A 188 -17.23 -6.18 -6.06
N HIS A 189 -17.53 -7.43 -5.73
CA HIS A 189 -16.98 -8.58 -6.45
C HIS A 189 -17.44 -8.60 -7.93
N LYS A 190 -18.71 -8.26 -8.19
CA LYS A 190 -19.22 -8.11 -9.56
C LYS A 190 -18.58 -6.92 -10.28
N ALA A 191 -18.28 -5.85 -9.57
CA ALA A 191 -17.61 -4.67 -10.09
C ALA A 191 -16.09 -4.83 -10.24
N GLY A 192 -15.52 -5.96 -9.82
CA GLY A 192 -14.08 -6.22 -9.83
C GLY A 192 -13.36 -5.84 -11.12
N PRO A 193 -13.83 -6.25 -12.32
CA PRO A 193 -13.19 -5.84 -13.57
C PRO A 193 -13.17 -4.34 -13.80
N ALA A 194 -14.27 -3.63 -13.46
CA ALA A 194 -14.33 -2.18 -13.58
C ALA A 194 -13.41 -1.49 -12.56
N LEU A 195 -13.38 -1.97 -11.32
CA LEU A 195 -12.47 -1.47 -10.28
C LEU A 195 -11.02 -1.66 -10.69
N ALA A 196 -10.66 -2.81 -11.27
CA ALA A 196 -9.30 -3.07 -11.75
C ALA A 196 -8.89 -2.10 -12.87
N ILE A 197 -9.78 -1.80 -13.83
CA ILE A 197 -9.49 -0.82 -14.90
C ILE A 197 -9.30 0.58 -14.31
N ILE A 198 -10.22 1.02 -13.45
CA ILE A 198 -10.14 2.33 -12.79
C ILE A 198 -8.87 2.40 -11.92
N GLY A 199 -8.62 1.39 -11.10
CA GLY A 199 -7.44 1.32 -10.23
C GLY A 199 -6.13 1.35 -11.03
N MET A 200 -6.03 0.58 -12.11
CA MET A 200 -4.88 0.60 -13.00
C MET A 200 -4.66 1.99 -13.60
N THR A 201 -5.73 2.61 -14.13
CA THR A 201 -5.65 3.94 -14.73
C THR A 201 -5.18 4.99 -13.72
N LEU A 202 -5.79 5.02 -12.53
CA LEU A 202 -5.42 5.94 -11.45
C LEU A 202 -3.99 5.73 -10.96
N SER A 203 -3.56 4.48 -10.80
CA SER A 203 -2.21 4.18 -10.34
C SER A 203 -1.15 4.55 -11.39
N LEU A 204 -1.38 4.25 -12.66
CA LEU A 204 -0.49 4.65 -13.74
C LEU A 204 -0.39 6.17 -13.87
N LEU A 205 -1.53 6.87 -13.82
CA LEU A 205 -1.59 8.32 -13.85
C LEU A 205 -0.81 8.90 -12.67
N HIS A 206 -1.05 8.40 -11.46
CA HIS A 206 -0.34 8.85 -10.26
C HIS A 206 1.19 8.68 -10.39
N GLN A 207 1.67 7.50 -10.80
CA GLN A 207 3.10 7.25 -10.96
C GLN A 207 3.71 8.17 -12.02
N ALA A 208 3.04 8.33 -13.17
CA ALA A 208 3.50 9.19 -14.25
C ALA A 208 3.53 10.68 -13.81
N SER A 209 2.50 11.16 -13.11
CA SER A 209 2.41 12.54 -12.63
C SER A 209 3.45 12.84 -11.54
N LEU A 210 3.74 11.88 -10.65
CA LEU A 210 4.88 11.99 -9.73
C LEU A 210 6.18 12.17 -10.50
N GLY A 211 6.48 11.29 -11.45
CA GLY A 211 7.66 11.40 -12.30
C GLY A 211 7.71 12.73 -13.05
N ALA A 212 6.55 13.20 -13.56
CA ALA A 212 6.46 14.50 -14.25
C ALA A 212 6.78 15.67 -13.30
N THR A 213 6.30 15.62 -12.05
CA THR A 213 6.60 16.65 -11.04
C THR A 213 8.09 16.77 -10.79
N TYR A 214 8.82 15.66 -10.71
CA TYR A 214 10.26 15.66 -10.53
C TYR A 214 11.01 16.03 -11.81
N SER A 215 10.50 15.63 -12.98
CA SER A 215 11.15 15.87 -14.28
C SER A 215 11.30 17.34 -14.65
N VAL A 216 10.49 18.23 -14.07
CA VAL A 216 10.53 19.68 -14.34
C VAL A 216 11.36 20.48 -13.34
N LEU A 217 12.03 19.83 -12.39
CA LEU A 217 12.84 20.47 -11.36
C LEU A 217 14.22 20.87 -11.91
N TYR A 218 14.27 21.93 -12.67
CA TYR A 218 15.48 22.43 -13.35
C TYR A 218 16.69 22.59 -12.42
N GLY A 219 16.47 23.05 -11.19
CA GLY A 219 17.53 23.21 -10.19
C GLY A 219 18.09 21.92 -9.61
N ARG A 220 17.58 20.76 -10.01
CA ARG A 220 17.97 19.43 -9.51
C ARG A 220 18.36 18.54 -10.69
N GLY A 221 19.56 18.76 -11.23
CA GLY A 221 20.03 18.18 -12.50
C GLY A 221 19.84 16.66 -12.65
N VAL A 222 19.97 15.88 -11.56
CA VAL A 222 19.74 14.42 -11.60
C VAL A 222 18.28 14.08 -11.87
N TRP A 223 17.33 14.91 -11.45
CA TRP A 223 15.88 14.67 -11.54
C TRP A 223 15.26 15.37 -12.73
N PHE A 224 15.92 16.39 -13.27
CA PHE A 224 15.52 17.06 -14.50
C PHE A 224 15.74 16.12 -15.70
N ASN A 225 14.80 15.21 -15.89
CA ASN A 225 14.91 14.17 -16.90
C ASN A 225 13.52 13.87 -17.50
N GLN A 226 13.40 14.00 -18.82
CA GLN A 226 12.14 13.76 -19.53
C GLN A 226 11.63 12.31 -19.43
N SER A 227 12.51 11.35 -19.14
CA SER A 227 12.12 9.94 -18.97
C SER A 227 11.61 9.62 -17.54
N ALA A 228 11.69 10.56 -16.58
CA ALA A 228 11.29 10.32 -15.20
C ALA A 228 9.85 9.78 -15.05
N PRO A 229 8.81 10.26 -15.77
CA PRO A 229 7.47 9.68 -15.70
C PRO A 229 7.44 8.18 -16.01
N THR A 230 8.14 7.78 -17.07
CA THR A 230 8.22 6.37 -17.48
C THR A 230 9.02 5.54 -16.48
N GLN A 231 10.14 6.08 -15.97
CA GLN A 231 10.96 5.41 -14.96
C GLN A 231 10.18 5.18 -13.66
N PHE A 232 9.34 6.13 -13.23
CA PHE A 232 8.49 5.97 -12.04
C PHE A 232 7.49 4.84 -12.22
N VAL A 233 6.85 4.72 -13.39
CA VAL A 233 5.93 3.62 -13.68
C VAL A 233 6.65 2.27 -13.63
N PHE A 234 7.78 2.12 -14.33
CA PHE A 234 8.51 0.85 -14.35
C PHE A 234 9.11 0.50 -12.98
N SER A 235 9.60 1.49 -12.22
CA SER A 235 10.11 1.25 -10.86
C SER A 235 9.01 0.79 -9.91
N ALA A 236 7.80 1.34 -10.03
CA ALA A 236 6.66 0.90 -9.24
C ALA A 236 6.24 -0.53 -9.61
N MET A 237 6.24 -0.88 -10.89
CA MET A 237 5.97 -2.26 -11.33
C MET A 237 7.02 -3.23 -10.78
N SER A 238 8.29 -2.93 -10.96
CA SER A 238 9.39 -3.79 -10.51
C SER A 238 9.42 -3.92 -8.99
N GLY A 239 9.38 -2.80 -8.26
CA GLY A 239 9.40 -2.79 -6.80
C GLY A 239 8.18 -3.46 -6.19
N GLY A 240 6.99 -3.16 -6.72
CA GLY A 240 5.74 -3.75 -6.26
C GLY A 240 5.68 -5.26 -6.45
N ILE A 241 6.03 -5.76 -7.65
CA ILE A 241 6.06 -7.20 -7.93
C ILE A 241 7.12 -7.91 -7.07
N SER A 242 8.29 -7.29 -6.89
CA SER A 242 9.37 -7.84 -6.07
C SER A 242 8.96 -7.95 -4.59
N LEU A 243 8.31 -6.92 -4.04
CA LEU A 243 7.76 -6.97 -2.67
C LEU A 243 6.71 -8.07 -2.55
N LEU A 244 5.79 -8.16 -3.51
CA LEU A 244 4.75 -9.19 -3.51
C LEU A 244 5.35 -10.59 -3.54
N PHE A 245 6.41 -10.81 -4.33
CA PHE A 245 7.14 -12.07 -4.35
C PHE A 245 7.75 -12.38 -2.98
N ILE A 246 8.49 -11.43 -2.39
CA ILE A 246 9.10 -11.60 -1.06
C ILE A 246 8.04 -11.93 -0.01
N MET A 247 6.93 -11.20 0.02
CA MET A 247 5.85 -11.43 0.97
C MET A 247 5.15 -12.77 0.74
N SER A 248 4.97 -13.19 -0.51
CA SER A 248 4.40 -14.49 -0.85
C SER A 248 5.30 -15.63 -0.38
N VAL A 249 6.62 -15.53 -0.60
CA VAL A 249 7.60 -16.49 -0.09
C VAL A 249 7.62 -16.51 1.44
N PHE A 250 7.56 -15.37 2.08
CA PHE A 250 7.52 -15.27 3.53
C PHE A 250 6.28 -15.98 4.11
N ILE A 251 5.10 -15.70 3.58
CA ILE A 251 3.85 -16.35 4.00
C ILE A 251 3.92 -17.86 3.76
N PHE A 252 4.40 -18.30 2.61
CA PHE A 252 4.52 -19.71 2.25
C PHE A 252 5.54 -20.47 3.12
N ARG A 253 6.76 -19.91 3.25
CA ARG A 253 7.88 -20.59 3.94
C ARG A 253 7.84 -20.44 5.44
N VAL A 254 7.55 -19.22 5.95
CA VAL A 254 7.63 -18.89 7.38
C VAL A 254 6.32 -19.22 8.09
N MET A 255 5.19 -18.84 7.49
CA MET A 255 3.87 -19.08 8.08
C MET A 255 3.33 -20.48 7.73
N ARG A 256 4.04 -21.25 6.89
CA ARG A 256 3.67 -22.61 6.44
C ARG A 256 2.21 -22.72 5.96
N ARG A 257 1.72 -21.70 5.28
CA ARG A 257 0.38 -21.66 4.71
C ARG A 257 0.47 -21.86 3.21
N GLY A 258 -0.05 -22.96 2.72
CA GLY A 258 -0.17 -23.28 1.29
C GLY A 258 -1.25 -22.42 0.58
N LEU A 259 -1.17 -21.09 0.71
CA LEU A 259 -2.10 -20.17 0.06
C LEU A 259 -1.80 -19.98 -1.43
N VAL A 260 -0.58 -20.29 -1.84
CA VAL A 260 -0.07 -20.08 -3.21
C VAL A 260 0.64 -21.33 -3.66
N SER A 261 0.43 -21.75 -4.90
CA SER A 261 1.15 -22.88 -5.49
C SER A 261 2.61 -22.51 -5.81
N ASP A 262 3.51 -23.50 -5.80
CA ASP A 262 4.92 -23.28 -6.18
C ASP A 262 5.02 -22.72 -7.61
N GLU A 263 4.16 -23.17 -8.52
CA GLU A 263 4.10 -22.70 -9.90
C GLU A 263 3.77 -21.21 -9.98
N ALA A 264 2.78 -20.75 -9.21
CA ALA A 264 2.43 -19.33 -9.16
C ALA A 264 3.55 -18.47 -8.54
N LEU A 265 4.28 -18.98 -7.55
CA LEU A 265 5.48 -18.31 -7.02
C LEU A 265 6.59 -18.18 -8.07
N TYR A 266 6.83 -19.22 -8.85
CA TYR A 266 7.79 -19.19 -9.95
C TYR A 266 7.43 -18.14 -11.00
N ASP A 267 6.16 -18.05 -11.36
CA ASP A 267 5.68 -17.05 -12.31
C ASP A 267 5.81 -15.62 -11.79
N VAL A 268 5.53 -15.38 -10.51
CA VAL A 268 5.76 -14.07 -9.90
C VAL A 268 7.24 -13.72 -9.89
N ALA A 269 8.13 -14.68 -9.61
CA ALA A 269 9.57 -14.45 -9.67
C ALA A 269 10.04 -14.07 -11.09
N ARG A 270 9.51 -14.74 -12.13
CA ARG A 270 9.79 -14.39 -13.53
C ARG A 270 9.27 -13.01 -13.89
N LEU A 271 8.05 -12.65 -13.45
CA LEU A 271 7.49 -11.33 -13.67
C LEU A 271 8.33 -10.24 -12.96
N ALA A 272 8.79 -10.49 -11.74
CA ALA A 272 9.67 -9.58 -11.01
C ALA A 272 10.99 -9.39 -11.77
N GLY A 273 11.63 -10.47 -12.22
CA GLY A 273 12.84 -10.41 -13.03
C GLY A 273 12.64 -9.65 -14.34
N ALA A 274 11.56 -9.94 -15.08
CA ALA A 274 11.25 -9.25 -16.31
C ALA A 274 11.00 -7.75 -16.09
N ALA A 275 10.24 -7.37 -15.04
CA ALA A 275 10.01 -5.97 -14.71
C ALA A 275 11.30 -5.23 -14.32
N THR A 276 12.23 -5.91 -13.64
CA THR A 276 13.54 -5.32 -13.27
C THR A 276 14.43 -5.10 -14.48
N LEU A 277 14.31 -5.89 -15.56
CA LEU A 277 15.05 -5.70 -16.79
C LEU A 277 14.58 -4.49 -17.62
N LEU A 278 13.41 -3.92 -17.31
CA LEU A 278 12.87 -2.74 -17.96
C LEU A 278 13.36 -1.42 -17.32
N LEU A 279 14.00 -1.51 -16.16
CA LEU A 279 14.62 -0.39 -15.45
C LEU A 279 16.05 -0.15 -15.96
#